data_432860f8a0702c5297b487f001e38051
#
_entry.id   432860f8a0702c5297b487f001e38051
#
_cell.length_a   1.000
_cell.length_b   1.000
_cell.length_c   1.000
_cell.angle_alpha   90.00
_cell.angle_beta   90.00
_cell.angle_gamma   90.00
#
_symmetry.space_group_name_H-M   'P 1'
#
loop_
_entity.id
_entity.type
_entity.pdbx_description
1 polymer ?
#
loop_
_entity_poly.entity_id
_entity_poly.type
_entity_poly.pdbx_seq_one_letter_code
_entity_poly.pdbx_strand_id
1 'polypeptide(L)'
;MRWIINFSVSFCLWLSGILADENASIPVLPLEYRLNGKSTQHAFGQAREEALHSTVRLTRNGKLIAMGALVSSEGHVLTKASSCVGAREATLHNGKSYKLKIKKRNEELDLALYEIISDQKNFHSLTWHDGNRTEAISWVLSAFTELQEIRVGITSGKQRKIGREGGVMGVMLGQENTNGVRISEVIPQAAADKAGLQTGDFIQKIDGRRVKKRNQVVQVVGKNDPGDVVKIQVLRNTEEKVFTVTLGHRSVTFEMFNRNIQMSGPVSKRKDNFPNIIQHDLPLPKEAMGGPLFNLHGDCIGINIARVDRVTTYTLPSEIAFETVKSFIGDQ
;
A
#
# COMPACT_ATOMS: atom_id res chain seq x y z
N MET A 1 23.91 55.16 -69.12
CA MET A 1 22.65 54.43 -69.30
C MET A 1 22.69 53.19 -68.39
N ARG A 2 22.12 53.25 -67.19
CA ARG A 2 22.04 52.14 -66.25
C ARG A 2 20.58 51.90 -65.96
N TRP A 3 20.10 50.78 -66.38
CA TRP A 3 18.75 50.30 -66.01
C TRP A 3 18.82 49.63 -64.65
N ILE A 4 18.04 50.12 -63.69
CA ILE A 4 17.85 49.49 -62.36
C ILE A 4 16.49 48.78 -62.46
N ILE A 5 16.51 47.48 -62.44
CA ILE A 5 15.33 46.64 -62.32
C ILE A 5 15.02 46.44 -60.86
N ASN A 6 13.93 47.03 -60.43
CA ASN A 6 13.38 46.77 -59.08
C ASN A 6 12.56 45.46 -59.09
N PHE A 7 13.07 44.44 -58.39
CA PHE A 7 12.30 43.25 -58.06
C PHE A 7 11.63 43.49 -56.70
N SER A 8 10.36 43.76 -56.71
CA SER A 8 9.53 43.70 -55.46
C SER A 8 9.02 42.30 -55.29
N VAL A 9 9.63 41.58 -54.33
CA VAL A 9 9.14 40.28 -53.90
C VAL A 9 8.00 40.51 -52.91
N SER A 10 6.77 40.31 -53.39
CA SER A 10 5.57 40.32 -52.54
C SER A 10 5.51 38.98 -51.80
N PHE A 11 5.91 38.99 -50.54
CA PHE A 11 5.81 37.82 -49.64
C PHE A 11 4.39 37.82 -49.07
N CYS A 12 3.49 37.09 -49.72
CA CYS A 12 2.19 36.79 -49.13
C CYS A 12 2.33 35.80 -47.98
N LEU A 13 2.41 36.32 -46.77
CA LEU A 13 2.20 35.56 -45.53
C LEU A 13 0.73 35.08 -45.49
N TRP A 14 0.53 33.81 -45.86
CA TRP A 14 -0.66 33.08 -45.48
C TRP A 14 -0.54 32.76 -43.97
N LEU A 15 -0.98 33.68 -43.11
CA LEU A 15 -1.35 33.35 -41.76
C LEU A 15 -2.72 32.67 -41.85
N SER A 16 -2.73 31.37 -42.03
CA SER A 16 -3.88 30.56 -41.65
C SER A 16 -3.94 30.62 -40.11
N GLY A 17 -4.67 31.60 -39.60
CA GLY A 17 -5.08 31.65 -38.22
C GLY A 17 -5.88 30.38 -37.94
N ILE A 18 -5.26 29.44 -37.27
CA ILE A 18 -5.99 28.43 -36.52
C ILE A 18 -6.64 29.23 -35.37
N LEU A 19 -7.83 29.76 -35.63
CA LEU A 19 -8.72 30.15 -34.57
C LEU A 19 -8.98 28.88 -33.77
N ALA A 20 -8.24 28.68 -32.73
CA ALA A 20 -8.63 27.72 -31.68
C ALA A 20 -10.02 28.16 -31.26
N ASP A 21 -11.01 27.33 -31.51
CA ASP A 21 -12.37 27.54 -31.04
C ASP A 21 -12.30 27.57 -29.52
N GLU A 22 -12.26 28.76 -28.92
CA GLU A 22 -12.22 28.96 -27.44
C GLU A 22 -13.43 28.32 -26.75
N ASN A 23 -14.43 27.88 -27.50
CA ASN A 23 -15.64 27.19 -27.03
C ASN A 23 -15.65 25.69 -27.35
N ALA A 24 -14.57 25.11 -27.87
CA ALA A 24 -14.48 23.68 -28.02
C ALA A 24 -14.42 23.05 -26.62
N SER A 25 -15.60 22.76 -26.07
CA SER A 25 -15.69 22.00 -24.81
C SER A 25 -14.97 20.67 -25.03
N ILE A 26 -13.90 20.45 -24.28
CA ILE A 26 -13.20 19.16 -24.27
C ILE A 26 -14.26 18.08 -24.01
N PRO A 27 -14.46 17.12 -24.93
CA PRO A 27 -15.46 16.09 -24.73
C PRO A 27 -15.13 15.30 -23.46
N VAL A 28 -15.96 15.46 -22.44
CA VAL A 28 -15.80 14.78 -21.16
C VAL A 28 -16.67 13.54 -21.17
N LEU A 29 -16.07 12.38 -20.93
CA LEU A 29 -16.81 11.12 -20.80
C LEU A 29 -17.84 11.25 -19.68
N PRO A 30 -19.13 10.94 -19.91
CA PRO A 30 -20.17 10.94 -18.88
C PRO A 30 -19.75 10.10 -17.68
N LEU A 31 -20.16 10.51 -16.47
CA LEU A 31 -19.74 9.87 -15.22
C LEU A 31 -20.02 8.35 -15.19
N GLU A 32 -21.12 7.93 -15.80
CA GLU A 32 -21.54 6.51 -15.86
C GLU A 32 -20.58 5.62 -16.67
N TYR A 33 -19.86 6.18 -17.64
CA TYR A 33 -18.89 5.47 -18.48
C TYR A 33 -17.43 5.60 -18.01
N ARG A 34 -17.16 6.33 -16.92
CA ARG A 34 -15.81 6.42 -16.36
C ARG A 34 -15.41 5.11 -15.70
N LEU A 35 -14.12 4.92 -15.42
CA LEU A 35 -13.51 3.68 -14.90
C LEU A 35 -14.33 3.00 -13.78
N ASN A 36 -14.89 3.76 -12.84
CA ASN A 36 -15.72 3.26 -11.76
C ASN A 36 -17.17 3.76 -11.85
N GLY A 37 -17.63 4.14 -13.05
CA GLY A 37 -19.01 4.51 -13.32
C GLY A 37 -19.95 3.30 -13.30
N LYS A 38 -21.25 3.53 -13.18
CA LYS A 38 -22.27 2.46 -13.08
C LYS A 38 -22.22 1.50 -14.26
N SER A 39 -22.13 1.99 -15.50
CA SER A 39 -22.06 1.15 -16.69
C SER A 39 -20.82 0.26 -16.71
N THR A 40 -19.66 0.79 -16.31
CA THR A 40 -18.42 0.01 -16.17
C THR A 40 -18.58 -1.09 -15.12
N GLN A 41 -19.11 -0.76 -13.94
CA GLN A 41 -19.36 -1.77 -12.89
C GLN A 41 -20.32 -2.87 -13.35
N HIS A 42 -21.37 -2.51 -14.10
CA HIS A 42 -22.31 -3.50 -14.64
C HIS A 42 -21.70 -4.42 -15.70
N ALA A 43 -20.70 -3.93 -16.46
CA ALA A 43 -20.01 -4.74 -17.46
C ALA A 43 -19.23 -5.92 -16.87
N PHE A 44 -18.90 -5.89 -15.58
CA PHE A 44 -18.22 -7.00 -14.89
C PHE A 44 -19.15 -8.11 -14.41
N GLY A 45 -20.49 -7.97 -14.55
CA GLY A 45 -21.49 -9.02 -14.41
C GLY A 45 -21.27 -9.97 -13.24
N GLN A 46 -21.00 -11.25 -13.54
CA GLN A 46 -20.81 -12.30 -12.54
C GLN A 46 -19.66 -12.05 -11.57
N ALA A 47 -18.53 -11.53 -12.06
CA ALA A 47 -17.39 -11.23 -11.20
C ALA A 47 -17.72 -10.15 -10.15
N ARG A 48 -18.58 -9.20 -10.50
CA ARG A 48 -19.11 -8.20 -9.56
C ARG A 48 -19.94 -8.84 -8.46
N GLU A 49 -20.87 -9.72 -8.82
CA GLU A 49 -21.73 -10.42 -7.84
C GLU A 49 -20.91 -11.29 -6.90
N GLU A 50 -19.92 -12.01 -7.43
CA GLU A 50 -18.99 -12.81 -6.63
C GLU A 50 -18.21 -11.94 -5.63
N ALA A 51 -17.66 -10.82 -6.08
CA ALA A 51 -16.93 -9.89 -5.22
C ALA A 51 -17.79 -9.30 -4.10
N LEU A 52 -19.06 -8.98 -4.37
CA LEU A 52 -19.97 -8.45 -3.37
C LEU A 52 -20.39 -9.51 -2.35
N HIS A 53 -20.74 -10.72 -2.81
CA HIS A 53 -21.27 -11.77 -1.95
C HIS A 53 -20.23 -12.36 -1.01
N SER A 54 -19.00 -12.50 -1.46
CA SER A 54 -17.89 -13.09 -0.69
C SER A 54 -17.10 -12.10 0.14
N THR A 55 -17.43 -10.79 0.07
CA THR A 55 -16.75 -9.76 0.86
C THR A 55 -17.59 -9.28 2.03
N VAL A 56 -16.95 -9.09 3.19
CA VAL A 56 -17.61 -8.59 4.40
C VAL A 56 -16.92 -7.32 4.93
N ARG A 57 -17.69 -6.46 5.57
CA ARG A 57 -17.22 -5.26 6.25
C ARG A 57 -16.99 -5.57 7.73
N LEU A 58 -15.77 -5.35 8.23
CA LEU A 58 -15.41 -5.58 9.61
C LEU A 58 -15.48 -4.29 10.40
N THR A 59 -16.27 -4.29 11.48
CA THR A 59 -16.48 -3.09 12.29
C THR A 59 -16.05 -3.28 13.75
N ARG A 60 -15.68 -2.14 14.34
CA ARG A 60 -15.45 -1.99 15.77
C ARG A 60 -16.23 -0.78 16.25
N ASN A 61 -17.18 -1.00 17.17
CA ASN A 61 -18.06 0.06 17.69
C ASN A 61 -18.75 0.85 16.55
N GLY A 62 -19.30 0.12 15.57
CA GLY A 62 -19.98 0.69 14.40
C GLY A 62 -19.07 1.33 13.34
N LYS A 63 -17.77 1.48 13.60
CA LYS A 63 -16.82 2.05 12.65
C LYS A 63 -16.16 0.97 11.81
N LEU A 64 -16.17 1.14 10.49
CA LEU A 64 -15.42 0.27 9.56
C LEU A 64 -13.90 0.37 9.83
N ILE A 65 -13.25 -0.77 9.98
CA ILE A 65 -11.80 -0.85 10.24
C ILE A 65 -11.05 -1.68 9.21
N ALA A 66 -11.72 -2.67 8.59
CA ALA A 66 -11.16 -3.53 7.56
C ALA A 66 -12.26 -4.14 6.72
N MET A 67 -11.91 -4.68 5.56
CA MET A 67 -12.71 -5.65 4.82
C MET A 67 -12.22 -7.06 5.13
N GLY A 68 -13.03 -8.07 4.80
CA GLY A 68 -12.66 -9.48 4.93
C GLY A 68 -13.24 -10.29 3.79
N ALA A 69 -12.67 -11.48 3.59
CA ALA A 69 -13.08 -12.46 2.60
C ALA A 69 -13.78 -13.65 3.29
N LEU A 70 -14.99 -13.99 2.88
CA LEU A 70 -15.68 -15.24 3.28
C LEU A 70 -15.00 -16.41 2.58
N VAL A 71 -14.29 -17.25 3.34
CA VAL A 71 -13.46 -18.32 2.81
C VAL A 71 -14.05 -19.73 3.03
N SER A 72 -15.18 -19.83 3.71
CA SER A 72 -15.93 -21.08 3.87
C SER A 72 -17.42 -20.83 4.07
N SER A 73 -18.22 -21.83 3.73
CA SER A 73 -19.68 -21.85 3.98
C SER A 73 -20.06 -21.86 5.46
N GLU A 74 -19.11 -22.15 6.35
CA GLU A 74 -19.29 -22.10 7.80
C GLU A 74 -19.18 -20.69 8.38
N GLY A 75 -18.77 -19.71 7.57
CA GLY A 75 -18.64 -18.33 7.99
C GLY A 75 -17.24 -17.94 8.48
N HIS A 76 -16.22 -18.64 7.99
CA HIS A 76 -14.84 -18.20 8.22
C HIS A 76 -14.51 -16.97 7.37
N VAL A 77 -13.90 -15.97 8.01
CA VAL A 77 -13.53 -14.68 7.39
C VAL A 77 -12.03 -14.48 7.50
N LEU A 78 -11.33 -14.48 6.37
CA LEU A 78 -9.92 -14.10 6.28
C LEU A 78 -9.81 -12.58 6.09
N THR A 79 -8.86 -11.96 6.79
CA THR A 79 -8.62 -10.52 6.70
C THR A 79 -7.18 -10.14 7.07
N LYS A 80 -6.83 -8.87 6.90
CA LYS A 80 -5.53 -8.31 7.32
C LYS A 80 -5.47 -8.18 8.85
N ALA A 81 -4.50 -8.87 9.49
CA ALA A 81 -4.36 -8.93 10.94
C ALA A 81 -4.12 -7.56 11.59
N SER A 82 -3.22 -6.74 11.03
CA SER A 82 -2.88 -5.42 11.60
C SER A 82 -4.00 -4.38 11.45
N SER A 83 -4.95 -4.57 10.52
CA SER A 83 -6.09 -3.67 10.31
C SER A 83 -7.32 -4.05 11.13
N CYS A 84 -7.53 -5.35 11.40
CA CYS A 84 -8.75 -5.86 12.02
C CYS A 84 -8.67 -5.94 13.57
N VAL A 85 -7.68 -5.34 14.21
CA VAL A 85 -7.52 -5.39 15.66
C VAL A 85 -8.76 -4.86 16.37
N GLY A 86 -9.41 -5.74 17.17
CA GLY A 86 -10.64 -5.43 17.89
C GLY A 86 -11.90 -5.42 17.03
N ALA A 87 -11.89 -6.03 15.83
CA ALA A 87 -13.11 -6.31 15.07
C ALA A 87 -14.09 -7.13 15.91
N ARG A 88 -15.36 -6.75 15.90
CA ARG A 88 -16.42 -7.40 16.68
C ARG A 88 -17.59 -7.86 15.84
N GLU A 89 -17.78 -7.28 14.67
CA GLU A 89 -18.91 -7.55 13.80
C GLU A 89 -18.47 -7.62 12.34
N ALA A 90 -19.12 -8.50 11.59
CA ALA A 90 -19.06 -8.60 10.12
C ALA A 90 -20.43 -8.24 9.54
N THR A 91 -20.46 -7.30 8.60
CA THR A 91 -21.65 -6.95 7.83
C THR A 91 -21.50 -7.49 6.41
N LEU A 92 -22.43 -8.31 5.97
CA LEU A 92 -22.50 -8.86 4.62
C LEU A 92 -23.02 -7.81 3.63
N HIS A 93 -22.91 -8.12 2.31
CA HIS A 93 -23.41 -7.27 1.21
C HIS A 93 -24.91 -6.95 1.31
N ASN A 94 -25.71 -7.86 1.91
CA ASN A 94 -27.16 -7.67 2.12
C ASN A 94 -27.51 -6.84 3.37
N GLY A 95 -26.51 -6.28 4.05
CA GLY A 95 -26.66 -5.45 5.24
C GLY A 95 -26.83 -6.22 6.56
N LYS A 96 -26.92 -7.56 6.55
CA LYS A 96 -26.97 -8.35 7.78
C LYS A 96 -25.64 -8.32 8.50
N SER A 97 -25.67 -8.10 9.81
CA SER A 97 -24.49 -8.06 10.67
C SER A 97 -24.46 -9.22 11.65
N TYR A 98 -23.27 -9.75 11.88
CA TYR A 98 -23.02 -10.90 12.74
C TYR A 98 -21.85 -10.59 13.69
N LYS A 99 -21.89 -11.17 14.89
CA LYS A 99 -20.74 -11.12 15.80
C LYS A 99 -19.58 -11.95 15.28
N LEU A 100 -18.37 -11.52 15.58
CA LEU A 100 -17.13 -12.17 15.18
C LEU A 100 -16.35 -12.69 16.38
N LYS A 101 -15.72 -13.85 16.21
CA LYS A 101 -14.72 -14.42 17.11
C LYS A 101 -13.43 -14.65 16.33
N ILE A 102 -12.31 -14.22 16.89
CA ILE A 102 -10.99 -14.52 16.28
C ILE A 102 -10.66 -16.01 16.51
N LYS A 103 -10.15 -16.66 15.48
CA LYS A 103 -9.70 -18.06 15.52
C LYS A 103 -8.19 -18.15 15.57
N LYS A 104 -7.51 -17.61 14.57
CA LYS A 104 -6.04 -17.68 14.44
C LYS A 104 -5.47 -16.41 13.80
N ARG A 105 -4.16 -16.21 13.98
CA ARG A 105 -3.38 -15.16 13.34
C ARG A 105 -2.08 -15.70 12.78
N ASN A 106 -1.62 -15.11 11.68
CA ASN A 106 -0.27 -15.26 11.14
C ASN A 106 0.33 -13.85 11.03
N GLU A 107 1.24 -13.55 11.97
CA GLU A 107 1.87 -12.22 12.02
C GLU A 107 2.88 -12.02 10.86
N GLU A 108 3.49 -13.12 10.37
CA GLU A 108 4.45 -13.06 9.26
C GLU A 108 3.77 -12.64 7.95
N LEU A 109 2.57 -13.16 7.66
CA LEU A 109 1.78 -12.82 6.49
C LEU A 109 0.80 -11.67 6.73
N ASP A 110 0.69 -11.19 7.98
CA ASP A 110 -0.29 -10.18 8.40
C ASP A 110 -1.75 -10.61 8.12
N LEU A 111 -2.05 -11.90 8.31
CA LEU A 111 -3.39 -12.47 8.12
C LEU A 111 -4.02 -12.90 9.44
N ALA A 112 -5.34 -12.76 9.53
CA ALA A 112 -6.15 -13.26 10.63
C ALA A 112 -7.41 -13.94 10.12
N LEU A 113 -7.76 -15.06 10.76
CA LEU A 113 -9.02 -15.77 10.53
C LEU A 113 -9.99 -15.49 11.67
N TYR A 114 -11.18 -15.07 11.30
CA TYR A 114 -12.33 -14.93 12.19
C TYR A 114 -13.41 -15.94 11.83
N GLU A 115 -14.29 -16.19 12.77
CA GLU A 115 -15.50 -16.98 12.59
C GLU A 115 -16.72 -16.10 12.90
N ILE A 116 -17.70 -16.14 12.01
CA ILE A 116 -19.03 -15.55 12.24
C ILE A 116 -19.76 -16.40 13.25
N ILE A 117 -20.22 -15.77 14.34
CA ILE A 117 -21.03 -16.43 15.35
C ILE A 117 -22.49 -16.42 14.88
N SER A 118 -22.95 -17.55 14.37
CA SER A 118 -24.31 -17.73 13.85
C SER A 118 -24.70 -19.22 13.80
N ASP A 119 -25.98 -19.50 13.98
CA ASP A 119 -26.54 -20.83 13.69
C ASP A 119 -26.71 -21.07 12.18
N GLN A 120 -26.66 -19.98 11.39
CA GLN A 120 -26.68 -20.06 9.92
C GLN A 120 -25.41 -20.76 9.46
N LYS A 121 -25.56 -21.78 8.62
CA LYS A 121 -24.55 -22.36 7.76
C LYS A 121 -24.92 -21.98 6.32
N ASN A 122 -24.08 -22.19 5.37
CA ASN A 122 -24.26 -21.80 3.96
C ASN A 122 -24.03 -20.29 3.70
N PHE A 123 -22.96 -19.73 4.27
CA PHE A 123 -22.43 -18.45 3.83
C PHE A 123 -21.85 -18.62 2.42
N HIS A 124 -21.98 -17.57 1.59
CA HIS A 124 -21.35 -17.56 0.27
C HIS A 124 -19.84 -17.43 0.43
N SER A 125 -19.08 -18.49 0.11
CA SER A 125 -17.62 -18.47 0.15
C SER A 125 -17.05 -18.20 -1.22
N LEU A 126 -15.95 -17.44 -1.26
CA LEU A 126 -15.24 -17.18 -2.51
C LEU A 126 -14.68 -18.45 -3.15
N THR A 127 -14.52 -18.41 -4.47
CA THR A 127 -13.80 -19.42 -5.24
C THR A 127 -12.35 -18.95 -5.39
N TRP A 128 -11.40 -19.79 -4.96
CA TRP A 128 -9.99 -19.48 -5.13
C TRP A 128 -9.53 -19.74 -6.56
N HIS A 129 -8.72 -18.84 -7.08
CA HIS A 129 -8.01 -19.08 -8.34
C HIS A 129 -6.97 -20.19 -8.15
N ASP A 130 -6.85 -21.09 -9.12
CA ASP A 130 -6.01 -22.29 -9.04
C ASP A 130 -4.50 -22.06 -9.21
N GLY A 131 -4.05 -20.82 -9.22
CA GLY A 131 -2.64 -20.43 -9.28
C GLY A 131 -1.99 -20.50 -10.66
N ASN A 132 -2.68 -20.98 -11.69
CA ASN A 132 -2.19 -21.00 -13.04
C ASN A 132 -2.25 -19.61 -13.72
N ARG A 133 -1.23 -18.78 -13.43
CA ARG A 133 -0.90 -17.52 -14.11
C ARG A 133 -1.93 -16.38 -13.93
N THR A 134 -1.72 -15.60 -12.89
CA THR A 134 -2.15 -14.21 -12.95
C THR A 134 -1.32 -13.52 -14.03
N GLU A 135 -1.93 -13.18 -15.16
CA GLU A 135 -1.24 -12.44 -16.22
C GLU A 135 -0.73 -11.09 -15.68
N ALA A 136 0.44 -10.67 -16.17
CA ALA A 136 1.14 -9.50 -15.64
C ALA A 136 0.37 -8.17 -15.80
N ILE A 137 -0.61 -8.14 -16.70
CA ILE A 137 -1.48 -6.97 -16.95
C ILE A 137 -2.88 -7.52 -17.20
N SER A 138 -3.71 -7.54 -16.17
CA SER A 138 -5.07 -8.07 -16.22
C SER A 138 -6.04 -7.15 -15.51
N TRP A 139 -7.27 -7.12 -15.97
CA TRP A 139 -8.36 -6.49 -15.25
C TRP A 139 -8.62 -7.21 -13.93
N VAL A 140 -8.82 -6.42 -12.90
CA VAL A 140 -9.13 -6.92 -11.55
C VAL A 140 -10.18 -6.05 -10.89
N LEU A 141 -10.89 -6.63 -9.93
CA LEU A 141 -11.91 -5.93 -9.19
C LEU A 141 -11.92 -6.35 -7.71
N SER A 142 -12.45 -5.49 -6.87
CA SER A 142 -12.64 -5.75 -5.44
C SER A 142 -13.89 -5.00 -4.97
N ALA A 143 -14.61 -5.58 -4.00
CA ALA A 143 -15.69 -4.86 -3.35
C ALA A 143 -15.15 -3.61 -2.65
N PHE A 144 -15.92 -2.52 -2.71
CA PHE A 144 -15.57 -1.27 -2.08
C PHE A 144 -16.08 -1.20 -0.63
N THR A 145 -15.67 -0.17 0.09
CA THR A 145 -16.11 0.04 1.47
C THR A 145 -17.57 0.40 1.61
N GLU A 146 -18.17 0.93 0.55
CA GLU A 146 -19.61 1.12 0.43
C GLU A 146 -20.30 -0.19 0.01
N LEU A 147 -21.48 -0.45 0.57
CA LEU A 147 -22.27 -1.62 0.18
C LEU A 147 -22.70 -1.49 -1.29
N GLN A 148 -22.74 -2.64 -2.00
CA GLN A 148 -23.13 -2.74 -3.41
C GLN A 148 -22.20 -2.07 -4.43
N GLU A 149 -21.02 -1.59 -4.02
CA GLU A 149 -20.04 -1.00 -4.92
C GLU A 149 -18.80 -1.86 -5.06
N ILE A 150 -18.24 -1.87 -6.26
CA ILE A 150 -16.93 -2.43 -6.56
C ILE A 150 -15.97 -1.32 -7.05
N ARG A 151 -14.68 -1.61 -7.02
CA ARG A 151 -13.65 -0.85 -7.71
C ARG A 151 -12.96 -1.76 -8.72
N VAL A 152 -12.66 -1.19 -9.87
CA VAL A 152 -12.04 -1.87 -11.00
C VAL A 152 -10.69 -1.21 -11.28
N GLY A 153 -9.73 -2.00 -11.68
CA GLY A 153 -8.38 -1.56 -12.03
C GLY A 153 -7.63 -2.65 -12.78
N ILE A 154 -6.32 -2.51 -12.83
CA ILE A 154 -5.42 -3.45 -13.50
C ILE A 154 -4.28 -3.88 -12.59
N THR A 155 -3.80 -5.11 -12.76
CA THR A 155 -2.54 -5.56 -12.18
C THR A 155 -1.38 -4.89 -12.90
N SER A 156 -0.32 -4.54 -12.18
CA SER A 156 0.87 -3.91 -12.72
C SER A 156 2.11 -4.75 -12.43
N GLY A 157 2.67 -5.33 -13.50
CA GLY A 157 3.90 -6.09 -13.44
C GLY A 157 3.76 -7.52 -12.89
N LYS A 158 4.90 -8.20 -12.78
CA LYS A 158 4.99 -9.57 -12.27
C LYS A 158 4.91 -9.59 -10.75
N GLN A 159 4.44 -10.72 -10.22
CA GLN A 159 4.53 -11.01 -8.79
C GLN A 159 5.98 -10.88 -8.30
N ARG A 160 6.16 -10.32 -7.10
CA ARG A 160 7.49 -10.14 -6.51
C ARG A 160 7.45 -10.10 -4.99
N LYS A 161 8.60 -10.42 -4.40
CA LYS A 161 8.84 -10.24 -2.97
C LYS A 161 8.98 -8.75 -2.63
N ILE A 162 8.40 -8.34 -1.51
CA ILE A 162 8.69 -7.06 -0.87
C ILE A 162 9.57 -7.35 0.34
N GLY A 163 10.81 -6.87 0.30
CA GLY A 163 11.74 -7.03 1.41
C GLY A 163 11.30 -6.28 2.66
N ARG A 164 11.90 -6.65 3.79
CA ARG A 164 11.71 -5.95 5.06
C ARG A 164 12.32 -4.55 4.98
N GLU A 165 11.59 -3.53 5.36
CA GLU A 165 12.13 -2.21 5.64
C GLU A 165 12.79 -2.22 7.02
N GLY A 166 14.11 -2.04 7.06
CA GLY A 166 14.80 -1.83 8.33
C GLY A 166 14.44 -0.49 8.96
N GLY A 167 14.62 -0.41 10.27
CA GLY A 167 14.46 0.84 11.00
C GLY A 167 15.41 1.92 10.50
N VAL A 168 15.01 3.18 10.64
CA VAL A 168 15.83 4.35 10.27
C VAL A 168 15.86 5.40 11.37
N MET A 169 16.97 6.13 11.46
CA MET A 169 17.10 7.25 12.39
C MET A 169 16.53 8.56 11.81
N GLY A 170 16.50 8.70 10.49
CA GLY A 170 16.12 9.95 9.82
C GLY A 170 17.25 10.95 9.82
N VAL A 171 18.42 10.54 9.36
CA VAL A 171 19.60 11.39 9.16
C VAL A 171 20.15 11.20 7.74
N MET A 172 20.73 12.25 7.19
CA MET A 172 21.60 12.18 6.03
C MET A 172 23.05 12.06 6.49
N LEU A 173 23.77 11.08 5.93
CA LEU A 173 25.15 10.81 6.31
C LEU A 173 26.12 11.51 5.34
N GLY A 174 27.01 12.31 5.90
CA GLY A 174 28.01 13.08 5.20
C GLY A 174 29.37 12.40 5.13
N GLN A 175 30.42 13.17 5.38
CA GLN A 175 31.82 12.73 5.31
C GLN A 175 32.17 11.67 6.36
N GLU A 176 33.11 10.81 6.00
CA GLU A 176 33.72 9.80 6.85
C GLU A 176 35.13 10.26 7.22
N ASN A 177 35.48 10.20 8.49
CA ASN A 177 36.86 10.53 8.95
C ASN A 177 37.25 9.70 10.19
N THR A 178 38.36 10.01 10.82
CA THR A 178 38.85 9.33 12.03
C THR A 178 37.91 9.46 13.22
N ASN A 179 37.09 10.50 13.26
CA ASN A 179 36.10 10.75 14.32
C ASN A 179 34.81 9.96 14.13
N GLY A 180 34.59 9.34 12.96
CA GLY A 180 33.40 8.55 12.64
C GLY A 180 32.68 9.04 11.39
N VAL A 181 31.36 8.84 11.33
CA VAL A 181 30.49 9.21 10.22
C VAL A 181 29.70 10.47 10.57
N ARG A 182 29.93 11.55 9.84
CA ARG A 182 29.29 12.84 10.10
C ARG A 182 27.80 12.80 9.74
N ILE A 183 26.96 13.34 10.59
CA ILE A 183 25.56 13.67 10.26
C ILE A 183 25.59 15.00 9.48
N SER A 184 25.21 14.97 8.21
CA SER A 184 25.11 16.16 7.37
C SER A 184 23.78 16.89 7.54
N GLU A 185 22.72 16.15 7.85
CA GLU A 185 21.40 16.70 8.08
C GLU A 185 20.60 15.76 8.99
N VAL A 186 19.76 16.33 9.85
CA VAL A 186 18.77 15.63 10.67
C VAL A 186 17.39 15.99 10.15
N ILE A 187 16.60 14.99 9.79
CA ILE A 187 15.24 15.18 9.31
C ILE A 187 14.35 15.62 10.46
N PRO A 188 13.67 16.78 10.35
CA PRO A 188 12.79 17.28 11.41
C PRO A 188 11.71 16.27 11.81
N GLN A 189 11.45 16.16 13.11
CA GLN A 189 10.49 15.22 13.73
C GLN A 189 10.77 13.74 13.48
N ALA A 190 11.88 13.37 12.85
CA ALA A 190 12.32 11.98 12.75
C ALA A 190 12.90 11.46 14.08
N ALA A 191 13.28 10.17 14.10
CA ALA A 191 13.80 9.50 15.30
C ALA A 191 15.04 10.17 15.88
N ALA A 192 15.99 10.57 15.03
CA ALA A 192 17.22 11.26 15.42
C ALA A 192 16.96 12.65 16.04
N ASP A 193 16.06 13.43 15.43
CA ASP A 193 15.66 14.75 15.92
C ASP A 193 15.02 14.65 17.31
N LYS A 194 14.05 13.73 17.46
CA LYS A 194 13.38 13.46 18.76
C LYS A 194 14.33 13.01 19.84
N ALA A 195 15.42 12.33 19.48
CA ALA A 195 16.44 11.87 20.37
C ALA A 195 17.50 12.97 20.70
N GLY A 196 17.48 14.11 20.00
CA GLY A 196 18.40 15.22 20.21
C GLY A 196 19.74 15.11 19.46
N LEU A 197 19.83 14.23 18.45
CA LEU A 197 20.95 14.23 17.50
C LEU A 197 20.93 15.51 16.65
N GLN A 198 22.11 16.00 16.26
CA GLN A 198 22.25 17.26 15.54
C GLN A 198 23.13 17.12 14.30
N THR A 199 22.89 18.00 13.34
CA THR A 199 23.79 18.20 12.20
C THR A 199 25.18 18.56 12.72
N GLY A 200 26.22 17.89 12.19
CA GLY A 200 27.59 18.05 12.63
C GLY A 200 28.08 16.97 13.60
N ASP A 201 27.21 16.20 14.24
CA ASP A 201 27.60 15.05 15.07
C ASP A 201 28.35 14.00 14.25
N PHE A 202 29.38 13.38 14.84
CA PHE A 202 30.08 12.23 14.24
C PHE A 202 29.67 10.94 14.95
N ILE A 203 28.97 10.06 14.25
CA ILE A 203 28.56 8.76 14.76
C ILE A 203 29.79 7.87 14.89
N GLN A 204 30.12 7.44 16.12
CA GLN A 204 31.27 6.61 16.44
C GLN A 204 30.90 5.16 16.70
N LYS A 205 29.78 4.94 17.48
CA LYS A 205 29.32 3.61 17.83
C LYS A 205 27.79 3.54 17.79
N ILE A 206 27.30 2.35 17.47
CA ILE A 206 25.88 1.98 17.50
C ILE A 206 25.78 0.68 18.30
N ASP A 207 25.05 0.68 19.42
CA ASP A 207 24.93 -0.43 20.38
C ASP A 207 26.31 -1.02 20.76
N GLY A 208 27.28 -0.13 21.02
CA GLY A 208 28.66 -0.47 21.38
C GLY A 208 29.55 -0.88 20.19
N ARG A 209 29.01 -1.12 18.99
CA ARG A 209 29.75 -1.48 17.78
C ARG A 209 30.32 -0.24 17.11
N ARG A 210 31.64 -0.18 16.91
CA ARG A 210 32.29 0.93 16.22
C ARG A 210 31.92 0.97 14.76
N VAL A 211 31.58 2.17 14.26
CA VAL A 211 31.27 2.44 12.85
C VAL A 211 32.22 3.51 12.30
N LYS A 212 32.76 3.28 11.11
CA LYS A 212 33.70 4.20 10.44
C LYS A 212 33.23 4.60 9.05
N LYS A 213 32.25 3.85 8.49
CA LYS A 213 31.75 4.05 7.13
C LYS A 213 30.23 4.20 7.14
N ARG A 214 29.69 5.00 6.20
CA ARG A 214 28.24 5.19 6.03
C ARG A 214 27.48 3.88 5.86
N ASN A 215 28.02 2.98 5.04
CA ASN A 215 27.38 1.67 4.83
C ASN A 215 27.29 0.84 6.11
N GLN A 216 28.25 0.96 7.03
CA GLN A 216 28.19 0.27 8.33
C GLN A 216 27.05 0.84 9.21
N VAL A 217 26.90 2.17 9.24
CA VAL A 217 25.76 2.82 9.94
C VAL A 217 24.45 2.32 9.37
N VAL A 218 24.28 2.35 8.03
CA VAL A 218 23.07 1.87 7.36
C VAL A 218 22.80 0.40 7.65
N GLN A 219 23.81 -0.45 7.59
CA GLN A 219 23.67 -1.89 7.86
C GLN A 219 23.31 -2.19 9.32
N VAL A 220 23.96 -1.52 10.29
CA VAL A 220 23.69 -1.78 11.71
C VAL A 220 22.30 -1.29 12.10
N VAL A 221 21.91 -0.08 11.67
CA VAL A 221 20.59 0.48 11.93
C VAL A 221 19.51 -0.31 11.19
N GLY A 222 19.71 -0.62 9.91
CA GLY A 222 18.73 -1.31 9.07
C GLY A 222 18.51 -2.80 9.44
N LYS A 223 19.33 -3.39 10.33
CA LYS A 223 19.08 -4.73 10.89
C LYS A 223 17.98 -4.75 11.96
N ASN A 224 17.72 -3.60 12.57
CA ASN A 224 16.70 -3.45 13.58
C ASN A 224 15.35 -3.11 12.95
N ASP A 225 14.26 -3.36 13.65
CA ASP A 225 12.92 -3.03 13.21
C ASP A 225 12.55 -1.57 13.55
N PRO A 226 11.63 -0.98 12.79
CA PRO A 226 10.95 0.24 13.24
C PRO A 226 10.31 0.01 14.62
N GLY A 227 10.58 0.93 15.56
CA GLY A 227 10.17 0.80 16.96
C GLY A 227 11.26 0.25 17.89
N ASP A 228 12.30 -0.41 17.36
CA ASP A 228 13.45 -0.82 18.16
C ASP A 228 14.25 0.39 18.64
N VAL A 229 14.89 0.19 19.79
CA VAL A 229 15.67 1.22 20.46
C VAL A 229 17.16 0.91 20.31
N VAL A 230 17.90 1.86 19.75
CA VAL A 230 19.37 1.76 19.57
C VAL A 230 20.10 2.87 20.33
N LYS A 231 21.28 2.56 20.84
CA LYS A 231 22.15 3.52 21.51
C LYS A 231 23.19 4.05 20.50
N ILE A 232 23.16 5.35 20.26
CA ILE A 232 24.06 6.02 19.31
C ILE A 232 25.06 6.85 20.11
N GLN A 233 26.36 6.49 20.03
CA GLN A 233 27.44 7.27 20.58
C GLN A 233 28.00 8.19 19.49
N VAL A 234 28.00 9.47 19.77
CA VAL A 234 28.51 10.49 18.85
C VAL A 234 29.60 11.35 19.51
N LEU A 235 30.45 11.92 18.66
CA LEU A 235 31.34 13.02 19.05
C LEU A 235 30.67 14.31 18.58
N ARG A 236 30.31 15.19 19.52
CA ARG A 236 29.77 16.53 19.27
C ARG A 236 30.78 17.55 19.76
N ASN A 237 31.37 18.34 18.84
CA ASN A 237 32.54 19.18 19.09
C ASN A 237 33.72 18.32 19.56
N THR A 238 34.02 18.27 20.84
CA THR A 238 35.09 17.45 21.46
C THR A 238 34.56 16.50 22.53
N GLU A 239 33.24 16.47 22.74
CA GLU A 239 32.59 15.67 23.77
C GLU A 239 31.91 14.44 23.21
N GLU A 240 32.12 13.29 23.84
CA GLU A 240 31.34 12.07 23.56
C GLU A 240 29.97 12.14 24.23
N LYS A 241 28.92 11.90 23.45
CA LYS A 241 27.52 11.86 23.94
C LYS A 241 26.86 10.60 23.46
N VAL A 242 25.94 10.06 24.30
CA VAL A 242 25.15 8.87 23.96
C VAL A 242 23.69 9.24 23.92
N PHE A 243 23.04 8.89 22.81
CA PHE A 243 21.62 9.12 22.58
C PHE A 243 20.90 7.80 22.43
N THR A 244 19.70 7.71 23.01
CA THR A 244 18.80 6.58 22.84
C THR A 244 17.78 6.94 21.76
N VAL A 245 17.82 6.22 20.64
CA VAL A 245 17.02 6.51 19.45
C VAL A 245 16.01 5.39 19.24
N THR A 246 14.73 5.69 19.26
CA THR A 246 13.67 4.75 18.83
C THR A 246 13.52 4.87 17.31
N LEU A 247 13.88 3.81 16.58
CA LEU A 247 13.91 3.81 15.13
C LEU A 247 12.53 4.01 14.51
N GLY A 248 12.47 4.80 13.45
CA GLY A 248 11.26 5.03 12.68
C GLY A 248 11.12 4.13 11.46
N HIS A 249 9.94 4.11 10.85
CA HIS A 249 9.72 3.51 9.55
C HIS A 249 10.42 4.35 8.47
N ARG A 250 11.10 3.69 7.55
CA ARG A 250 11.77 4.36 6.41
C ARG A 250 10.75 5.14 5.57
N SER A 251 9.63 4.51 5.28
CA SER A 251 8.53 5.11 4.55
C SER A 251 8.00 6.38 5.23
N VAL A 252 7.79 6.39 6.55
CA VAL A 252 7.29 7.58 7.28
C VAL A 252 8.33 8.68 7.33
N THR A 253 9.59 8.33 7.55
CA THR A 253 10.67 9.30 7.75
C THR A 253 11.05 10.06 6.46
N PHE A 254 11.09 9.36 5.32
CA PHE A 254 11.45 9.96 4.03
C PHE A 254 10.24 10.35 3.18
N GLU A 255 9.04 9.88 3.52
CA GLU A 255 7.79 10.22 2.83
C GLU A 255 7.38 11.68 3.02
N MET A 256 7.85 12.37 4.04
CA MET A 256 7.65 13.82 4.20
C MET A 256 8.14 14.61 2.97
N PHE A 257 9.10 14.09 2.22
CA PHE A 257 9.61 14.67 0.98
C PHE A 257 8.97 14.06 -0.28
N ASN A 258 8.17 13.01 -0.16
CA ASN A 258 7.53 12.37 -1.29
C ASN A 258 6.12 12.93 -1.51
N ARG A 259 5.97 13.83 -2.50
CA ARG A 259 4.69 14.43 -2.87
C ARG A 259 3.59 13.41 -3.14
N ASN A 260 3.91 12.26 -3.74
CA ASN A 260 2.93 11.22 -4.04
C ASN A 260 2.31 10.67 -2.75
N ILE A 261 3.10 10.47 -1.72
CA ILE A 261 2.61 9.95 -0.45
C ILE A 261 1.81 11.01 0.32
N GLN A 262 2.26 12.26 0.32
CA GLN A 262 1.48 13.36 0.90
C GLN A 262 0.10 13.51 0.25
N MET A 263 0.01 13.27 -1.06
CA MET A 263 -1.25 13.30 -1.83
C MET A 263 -2.08 12.03 -1.71
N SER A 264 -1.56 10.97 -1.10
CA SER A 264 -2.20 9.65 -1.06
C SER A 264 -3.27 9.51 0.01
N GLY A 265 -3.29 10.42 1.01
CA GLY A 265 -4.11 10.24 2.20
C GLY A 265 -3.65 9.02 3.04
N PRO A 266 -4.50 8.49 3.94
CA PRO A 266 -4.11 7.43 4.85
C PRO A 266 -3.68 6.14 4.13
N VAL A 267 -2.48 5.65 4.40
CA VAL A 267 -1.90 4.40 3.87
C VAL A 267 -1.82 3.32 4.94
N SER A 268 -1.51 2.07 4.54
CA SER A 268 -1.31 0.97 5.49
C SER A 268 -0.05 1.21 6.33
N LYS A 269 -0.12 0.86 7.63
CA LYS A 269 1.05 0.93 8.53
C LYS A 269 2.10 -0.09 8.12
N ARG A 270 1.69 -1.36 7.91
CA ARG A 270 2.55 -2.40 7.38
C ARG A 270 2.33 -2.51 5.87
N LYS A 271 3.41 -2.36 5.10
CA LYS A 271 3.44 -2.43 3.63
C LYS A 271 4.71 -3.09 3.08
N ASP A 272 5.43 -3.80 3.95
CA ASP A 272 6.69 -4.47 3.65
C ASP A 272 6.74 -5.89 4.23
N ASN A 273 7.84 -6.59 3.97
CA ASN A 273 8.10 -7.97 4.43
C ASN A 273 7.00 -8.95 4.01
N PHE A 274 6.66 -8.94 2.73
CA PHE A 274 5.76 -9.92 2.12
C PHE A 274 6.54 -10.88 1.20
N PRO A 275 6.33 -12.19 1.31
CA PRO A 275 7.09 -13.19 0.54
C PRO A 275 6.82 -13.08 -0.96
N ASN A 276 5.61 -12.69 -1.33
CA ASN A 276 5.18 -12.43 -2.70
C ASN A 276 3.97 -11.50 -2.70
N ILE A 277 3.84 -10.65 -3.72
CA ILE A 277 2.67 -9.78 -3.91
C ILE A 277 2.30 -9.63 -5.38
N ILE A 278 1.01 -9.41 -5.61
CA ILE A 278 0.43 -8.84 -6.81
C ILE A 278 0.27 -7.35 -6.56
N GLN A 279 0.71 -6.49 -7.49
CA GLN A 279 0.48 -5.05 -7.43
C GLN A 279 -0.65 -4.67 -8.36
N HIS A 280 -1.52 -3.76 -7.94
CA HIS A 280 -2.61 -3.21 -8.74
C HIS A 280 -2.91 -1.74 -8.39
N ASP A 281 -3.69 -1.08 -9.24
CA ASP A 281 -4.00 0.35 -9.17
C ASP A 281 -5.42 0.68 -8.69
N LEU A 282 -6.16 -0.29 -8.14
CA LEU A 282 -7.51 -0.04 -7.63
C LEU A 282 -7.50 1.12 -6.61
N PRO A 283 -8.41 2.10 -6.76
CA PRO A 283 -8.52 3.23 -5.84
C PRO A 283 -9.20 2.82 -4.52
N LEU A 284 -8.53 1.99 -3.74
CA LEU A 284 -9.02 1.47 -2.47
C LEU A 284 -8.51 2.31 -1.29
N PRO A 285 -9.35 2.62 -0.29
CA PRO A 285 -8.88 3.19 0.97
C PRO A 285 -8.18 2.12 1.84
N LYS A 286 -7.46 2.55 2.88
CA LYS A 286 -6.78 1.60 3.78
C LYS A 286 -7.74 0.64 4.51
N GLU A 287 -8.98 1.03 4.70
CA GLU A 287 -10.05 0.24 5.29
C GLU A 287 -10.52 -0.92 4.36
N ALA A 288 -10.22 -0.85 3.06
CA ALA A 288 -10.49 -1.94 2.13
C ALA A 288 -9.48 -3.10 2.23
N MET A 289 -8.40 -2.91 2.98
CA MET A 289 -7.41 -3.98 3.18
C MET A 289 -8.01 -5.13 4.00
N GLY A 290 -7.65 -6.34 3.62
CA GLY A 290 -8.24 -7.60 4.08
C GLY A 290 -9.33 -8.14 3.15
N GLY A 291 -9.87 -7.33 2.25
CA GLY A 291 -10.83 -7.77 1.25
C GLY A 291 -10.18 -8.53 0.09
N PRO A 292 -10.95 -9.41 -0.60
CA PRO A 292 -10.47 -10.20 -1.71
C PRO A 292 -10.30 -9.38 -2.99
N LEU A 293 -9.37 -9.81 -3.85
CA LEU A 293 -9.15 -9.32 -5.21
C LEU A 293 -9.57 -10.41 -6.19
N PHE A 294 -10.35 -10.05 -7.19
CA PHE A 294 -10.92 -10.99 -8.17
C PHE A 294 -10.42 -10.70 -9.59
N ASN A 295 -10.36 -11.77 -10.41
CA ASN A 295 -10.24 -11.68 -11.86
C ASN A 295 -11.62 -11.47 -12.51
N LEU A 296 -11.67 -11.40 -13.85
CA LEU A 296 -12.91 -11.22 -14.60
C LEU A 296 -13.84 -12.45 -14.58
N HIS A 297 -13.32 -13.61 -14.18
CA HIS A 297 -14.13 -14.85 -14.04
C HIS A 297 -14.81 -14.94 -12.67
N GLY A 298 -14.47 -14.05 -11.74
CA GLY A 298 -14.97 -14.09 -10.37
C GLY A 298 -14.13 -14.96 -9.45
N ASP A 299 -12.94 -15.44 -9.87
CA ASP A 299 -12.03 -16.17 -9.01
C ASP A 299 -11.21 -15.21 -8.16
N CYS A 300 -11.05 -15.52 -6.89
CA CYS A 300 -10.19 -14.76 -5.99
C CYS A 300 -8.73 -15.04 -6.28
N ILE A 301 -8.01 -14.03 -6.78
CA ILE A 301 -6.57 -14.11 -7.07
C ILE A 301 -5.70 -13.68 -5.88
N GLY A 302 -6.30 -13.22 -4.78
CA GLY A 302 -5.58 -12.90 -3.56
C GLY A 302 -6.33 -11.99 -2.60
N ILE A 303 -5.65 -11.62 -1.50
CA ILE A 303 -6.18 -10.76 -0.44
C ILE A 303 -5.42 -9.44 -0.42
N ASN A 304 -6.12 -8.32 -0.50
CA ASN A 304 -5.55 -6.97 -0.43
C ASN A 304 -4.86 -6.75 0.91
N ILE A 305 -3.54 -6.62 0.91
CA ILE A 305 -2.77 -6.64 2.16
C ILE A 305 -2.18 -5.28 2.53
N ALA A 306 -1.89 -4.41 1.58
CA ALA A 306 -1.36 -3.09 1.89
C ALA A 306 -1.71 -2.04 0.83
N ARG A 307 -2.29 -0.93 1.28
CA ARG A 307 -2.36 0.30 0.50
C ARG A 307 -1.05 1.06 0.67
N VAL A 308 -0.26 1.17 -0.39
CA VAL A 308 1.07 1.78 -0.38
C VAL A 308 0.99 3.28 -0.64
N ASP A 309 0.25 3.65 -1.67
CA ASP A 309 -0.02 5.05 -2.04
C ASP A 309 -1.40 5.16 -2.74
N ARG A 310 -1.67 6.29 -3.41
CA ARG A 310 -2.96 6.56 -4.08
C ARG A 310 -3.26 5.64 -5.27
N VAL A 311 -2.24 5.06 -5.89
CA VAL A 311 -2.33 4.24 -7.11
C VAL A 311 -1.66 2.86 -6.96
N THR A 312 -1.22 2.51 -5.74
CA THR A 312 -0.51 1.27 -5.49
C THR A 312 -1.12 0.54 -4.30
N THR A 313 -1.66 -0.64 -4.58
CA THR A 313 -2.09 -1.60 -3.56
C THR A 313 -1.37 -2.93 -3.78
N TYR A 314 -0.93 -3.55 -2.69
CA TYR A 314 -0.38 -4.89 -2.68
C TYR A 314 -1.43 -5.90 -2.25
N THR A 315 -1.47 -7.01 -2.95
CA THR A 315 -2.35 -8.16 -2.69
C THR A 315 -1.48 -9.39 -2.47
N LEU A 316 -1.74 -10.12 -1.40
CA LEU A 316 -1.12 -11.42 -1.16
C LEU A 316 -1.76 -12.45 -2.09
N PRO A 317 -0.99 -13.20 -2.92
CA PRO A 317 -1.54 -14.15 -3.89
C PRO A 317 -2.43 -15.24 -3.28
N SER A 318 -3.39 -15.73 -4.08
CA SER A 318 -4.37 -16.75 -3.67
C SER A 318 -3.73 -18.01 -3.12
N GLU A 319 -2.61 -18.46 -3.69
CA GLU A 319 -1.90 -19.66 -3.25
C GLU A 319 -1.45 -19.54 -1.80
N ILE A 320 -0.86 -18.40 -1.43
CA ILE A 320 -0.38 -18.15 -0.06
C ILE A 320 -1.55 -17.98 0.91
N ALA A 321 -2.59 -17.26 0.47
CA ALA A 321 -3.78 -17.03 1.29
C ALA A 321 -4.55 -18.34 1.54
N PHE A 322 -4.72 -19.17 0.52
CA PHE A 322 -5.39 -20.46 0.60
C PHE A 322 -4.67 -21.46 1.51
N GLU A 323 -3.35 -21.60 1.34
CA GLU A 323 -2.57 -22.47 2.25
C GLU A 323 -2.62 -21.98 3.70
N THR A 324 -2.66 -20.66 3.91
CA THR A 324 -2.85 -20.09 5.25
C THR A 324 -4.23 -20.47 5.82
N VAL A 325 -5.29 -20.37 5.03
CA VAL A 325 -6.65 -20.78 5.44
C VAL A 325 -6.68 -22.27 5.79
N LYS A 326 -6.09 -23.12 4.94
CA LYS A 326 -5.98 -24.56 5.22
C LYS A 326 -5.30 -24.85 6.56
N SER A 327 -4.17 -24.18 6.82
CA SER A 327 -3.45 -24.34 8.08
C SER A 327 -4.24 -23.84 9.29
N PHE A 328 -5.11 -22.87 9.10
CA PHE A 328 -5.94 -22.32 10.16
C PHE A 328 -7.16 -23.19 10.48
N ILE A 329 -7.76 -23.84 9.48
CA ILE A 329 -8.96 -24.67 9.60
C ILE A 329 -8.60 -26.14 9.83
N GLY A 330 -7.50 -26.62 9.24
CA GLY A 330 -7.10 -28.04 9.26
C GLY A 330 -6.54 -28.58 10.59
N ASP A 331 -6.33 -27.73 11.58
CA ASP A 331 -5.87 -28.10 12.93
C ASP A 331 -7.05 -28.39 13.91
N GLN A 332 -8.18 -28.89 13.41
CA GLN A 332 -9.32 -29.35 14.27
C GLN A 332 -9.34 -30.86 14.41
#